data_4cd705b848fff3d64b439d7df6c468ae
#
_entry.id   4cd705b848fff3d64b439d7df6c468ae
#
_cell.length_a   1.000
_cell.length_b   1.000
_cell.length_c   1.000
_cell.angle_alpha   90.00
_cell.angle_beta   90.00
_cell.angle_gamma   90.00
#
_symmetry.space_group_name_H-M   'P 1'
#
loop_
_entity.id
_entity.type
_entity.pdbx_description
1 polymer ?
#
loop_
_entity_poly.entity_id
_entity_poly.type
_entity_poly.pdbx_seq_one_letter_code
_entity_poly.pdbx_strand_id
1 'polypeptide(L)'
;MELIAVVMGADTSANRNAACKQLLDYGFANFTVIQPELPEAEPVSVKLGTTDSVNAVLGETGGILIEKAQKNTVSMDLSMVEAVTAPVSKGQRLGTLTIQAGQQVLKEVPLIAAEGVERLSFGDLFGKVLKRAAMAKV
;
A
#
# COMPACT_ATOMS: atom_id res chain seq x y z
N MET A 1 -10.29 15.86 0.72
CA MET A 1 -10.84 15.67 2.08
C MET A 1 -12.23 16.26 2.14
N GLU A 2 -13.20 15.52 2.61
CA GLU A 2 -14.57 15.95 2.85
C GLU A 2 -14.84 15.90 4.35
N LEU A 3 -15.51 16.92 4.89
CA LEU A 3 -15.87 17.02 6.30
C LEU A 3 -17.37 17.27 6.43
N ILE A 4 -17.98 16.61 7.41
CA ILE A 4 -19.40 16.78 7.74
C ILE A 4 -19.47 17.27 9.19
N ALA A 5 -20.10 18.43 9.39
CA ALA A 5 -20.38 18.96 10.73
C ALA A 5 -21.88 18.84 11.05
N VAL A 6 -22.19 18.30 12.22
CA VAL A 6 -23.57 18.21 12.72
C VAL A 6 -23.65 18.93 14.06
N VAL A 7 -24.52 19.93 14.16
CA VAL A 7 -24.76 20.69 15.39
C VAL A 7 -26.23 20.58 15.78
N MET A 8 -26.49 20.13 17.00
CA MET A 8 -27.81 19.97 17.59
C MET A 8 -27.93 20.83 18.88
N GLY A 9 -29.14 21.25 19.21
CA GLY A 9 -29.42 21.97 20.45
C GLY A 9 -28.98 23.43 20.45
N ALA A 10 -28.74 24.05 19.30
CA ALA A 10 -28.43 25.48 19.21
C ALA A 10 -29.72 26.31 19.36
N ASP A 11 -29.65 27.39 20.12
CA ASP A 11 -30.78 28.27 20.42
C ASP A 11 -31.37 28.97 19.19
N THR A 12 -30.50 29.28 18.20
CA THR A 12 -30.89 29.97 16.98
C THR A 12 -30.22 29.35 15.74
N SER A 13 -30.83 29.56 14.58
CA SER A 13 -30.23 29.14 13.29
C SER A 13 -28.87 29.83 13.02
N ALA A 14 -28.72 31.09 13.46
CA ALA A 14 -27.48 31.83 13.33
C ALA A 14 -26.35 31.18 14.14
N ASN A 15 -26.62 30.82 15.40
CA ASN A 15 -25.66 30.15 16.28
C ASN A 15 -25.29 28.76 15.75
N ARG A 16 -26.26 28.00 15.24
CA ARG A 16 -26.01 26.70 14.62
C ARG A 16 -25.08 26.80 13.40
N ASN A 17 -25.36 27.75 12.51
CA ASN A 17 -24.55 27.98 11.33
C ASN A 17 -23.12 28.44 11.70
N ALA A 18 -22.99 29.32 12.68
CA ALA A 18 -21.69 29.76 13.18
C ALA A 18 -20.88 28.61 13.78
N ALA A 19 -21.52 27.75 14.59
CA ALA A 19 -20.87 26.58 15.17
C ALA A 19 -20.43 25.56 14.11
N CYS A 20 -21.30 25.28 13.11
CA CYS A 20 -20.93 24.41 11.98
C CYS A 20 -19.70 24.95 11.23
N LYS A 21 -19.71 26.26 10.93
CA LYS A 21 -18.58 26.90 10.25
C LYS A 21 -17.30 26.79 11.07
N GLN A 22 -17.33 27.06 12.36
CA GLN A 22 -16.17 26.94 13.24
C GLN A 22 -15.60 25.50 13.26
N LEU A 23 -16.48 24.49 13.34
CA LEU A 23 -16.06 23.10 13.31
C LEU A 23 -15.40 22.71 11.98
N LEU A 24 -15.95 23.16 10.85
CA LEU A 24 -15.38 22.91 9.54
C LEU A 24 -14.06 23.65 9.35
N ASP A 25 -14.00 24.92 9.75
CA ASP A 25 -12.77 25.72 9.69
C ASP A 25 -11.67 25.07 10.55
N TYR A 26 -11.99 24.60 11.75
CA TYR A 26 -11.07 23.86 12.62
C TYR A 26 -10.57 22.57 11.93
N GLY A 27 -11.49 21.79 11.36
CA GLY A 27 -11.15 20.54 10.68
C GLY A 27 -10.24 20.77 9.48
N PHE A 28 -10.57 21.74 8.61
CA PHE A 28 -9.74 22.07 7.47
C PHE A 28 -8.40 22.76 7.84
N ALA A 29 -8.35 23.48 8.96
CA ALA A 29 -7.11 24.10 9.43
C ALA A 29 -6.11 23.06 9.97
N ASN A 30 -6.58 22.06 10.72
CA ASN A 30 -5.73 21.17 11.50
C ASN A 30 -5.48 19.82 10.83
N PHE A 31 -6.39 19.33 9.98
CA PHE A 31 -6.30 17.99 9.41
C PHE A 31 -6.06 18.00 7.90
N THR A 32 -5.44 16.95 7.41
CA THR A 32 -5.25 16.67 5.98
C THR A 32 -5.32 15.17 5.73
N VAL A 33 -5.57 14.81 4.47
CA VAL A 33 -5.53 13.41 4.04
C VAL A 33 -4.28 13.21 3.20
N ILE A 34 -3.48 12.23 3.56
CA ILE A 34 -2.38 11.73 2.74
C ILE A 34 -2.81 10.45 2.05
N GLN A 35 -2.34 10.25 0.83
CA GLN A 35 -2.49 8.99 0.12
C GLN A 35 -1.16 8.24 0.22
N PRO A 36 -1.18 6.97 0.65
CA PRO A 36 0.02 6.15 0.62
C PRO A 36 0.41 5.91 -0.84
N GLU A 37 1.65 6.22 -1.17
CA GLU A 37 2.25 5.87 -2.44
C GLU A 37 3.24 4.73 -2.19
N LEU A 38 3.26 3.76 -3.10
CA LEU A 38 4.25 2.70 -3.02
C LEU A 38 5.62 3.29 -3.39
N PRO A 39 6.61 3.26 -2.50
CA PRO A 39 7.98 3.60 -2.86
C PRO A 39 8.46 2.70 -4.01
N GLU A 40 9.47 3.13 -4.75
CA GLU A 40 10.13 2.26 -5.73
C GLU A 40 10.59 0.98 -5.03
N ALA A 41 9.92 -0.13 -5.34
CA ALA A 41 10.20 -1.44 -4.78
C ALA A 41 10.66 -2.38 -5.87
N GLU A 42 11.70 -3.15 -5.59
CA GLU A 42 12.13 -4.20 -6.50
C GLU A 42 11.07 -5.30 -6.60
N PRO A 43 10.85 -5.89 -7.78
CA PRO A 43 9.94 -7.02 -7.93
C PRO A 43 10.38 -8.20 -7.06
N VAL A 44 9.42 -8.86 -6.42
CA VAL A 44 9.67 -10.04 -5.59
C VAL A 44 10.05 -11.23 -6.46
N SER A 45 11.16 -11.90 -6.14
CA SER A 45 11.61 -13.09 -6.88
C SER A 45 10.63 -14.25 -6.72
N VAL A 46 10.33 -14.93 -7.82
CA VAL A 46 9.44 -16.11 -7.83
C VAL A 46 10.24 -17.37 -8.19
N LYS A 47 10.33 -18.28 -7.23
CA LYS A 47 10.98 -19.58 -7.45
C LYS A 47 9.99 -20.56 -8.10
N LEU A 48 10.45 -21.33 -9.08
CA LEU A 48 9.67 -22.34 -9.78
C LEU A 48 8.43 -21.79 -10.51
N GLY A 49 8.43 -20.49 -10.83
CA GLY A 49 7.34 -19.83 -11.54
C GLY A 49 7.57 -19.74 -13.03
N THR A 50 6.48 -19.52 -13.78
CA THR A 50 6.51 -19.22 -15.21
C THR A 50 7.23 -17.91 -15.50
N THR A 51 7.15 -16.96 -14.56
CA THR A 51 7.96 -15.74 -14.50
C THR A 51 8.91 -15.79 -13.30
N ASP A 52 10.05 -15.12 -13.41
CA ASP A 52 11.10 -15.13 -12.38
C ASP A 52 10.86 -14.06 -11.29
N SER A 53 9.85 -13.19 -11.48
CA SER A 53 9.49 -12.14 -10.53
C SER A 53 8.01 -11.74 -10.65
N VAL A 54 7.49 -11.10 -9.59
CA VAL A 54 6.14 -10.53 -9.54
C VAL A 54 6.18 -9.14 -8.89
N ASN A 55 5.43 -8.20 -9.45
CA ASN A 55 5.32 -6.86 -8.90
C ASN A 55 4.35 -6.85 -7.71
N ALA A 56 4.71 -6.08 -6.69
CA ALA A 56 3.82 -5.79 -5.58
C ALA A 56 3.04 -4.49 -5.84
N VAL A 57 1.79 -4.46 -5.41
CA VAL A 57 0.94 -3.26 -5.42
C VAL A 57 0.28 -3.09 -4.05
N LEU A 58 -0.20 -1.88 -3.76
CA LEU A 58 -0.96 -1.63 -2.54
C LEU A 58 -2.29 -2.39 -2.59
N GLY A 59 -2.59 -3.17 -1.55
CA GLY A 59 -3.86 -3.87 -1.41
C GLY A 59 -5.02 -2.95 -1.07
N GLU A 60 -4.72 -1.80 -0.47
CA GLU A 60 -5.68 -0.74 -0.17
C GLU A 60 -5.11 0.62 -0.60
N THR A 61 -5.95 1.45 -1.22
CA THR A 61 -5.58 2.79 -1.71
C THR A 61 -6.29 3.92 -0.96
N GLY A 62 -6.84 3.64 0.22
CA GLY A 62 -7.57 4.62 1.03
C GLY A 62 -6.67 5.71 1.61
N GLY A 63 -7.14 6.96 1.58
CA GLY A 63 -6.46 8.07 2.22
C GLY A 63 -6.40 7.91 3.76
N ILE A 64 -5.36 8.44 4.36
CA ILE A 64 -5.13 8.43 5.81
C ILE A 64 -5.29 9.85 6.32
N LEU A 65 -6.19 10.03 7.28
CA LEU A 65 -6.36 11.32 7.95
C LEU A 65 -5.24 11.53 8.96
N ILE A 66 -4.55 12.64 8.85
CA ILE A 66 -3.48 13.03 9.78
C ILE A 66 -3.64 14.49 10.19
N GLU A 67 -3.03 14.87 11.31
CA GLU A 67 -2.85 16.26 11.67
C GLU A 67 -1.80 16.90 10.75
N LYS A 68 -2.07 18.12 10.29
CA LYS A 68 -1.11 18.84 9.42
C LYS A 68 0.25 19.06 10.09
N ALA A 69 0.26 19.19 11.42
CA ALA A 69 1.48 19.31 12.20
C ALA A 69 2.37 18.06 12.08
N GLN A 70 1.77 16.88 11.90
CA GLN A 70 2.47 15.59 11.78
C GLN A 70 2.95 15.31 10.35
N LYS A 71 2.52 16.07 9.34
CA LYS A 71 2.83 15.81 7.94
C LYS A 71 4.32 15.63 7.66
N ASN A 72 5.16 16.41 8.33
CA ASN A 72 6.62 16.36 8.15
C ASN A 72 7.31 15.23 8.93
N THR A 73 6.59 14.55 9.82
CA THR A 73 7.09 13.41 10.63
C THR A 73 6.57 12.08 10.10
N VAL A 74 5.79 12.10 9.03
CA VAL A 74 5.30 10.87 8.38
C VAL A 74 6.46 10.19 7.67
N SER A 75 6.68 8.94 8.02
CA SER A 75 7.61 8.02 7.34
C SER A 75 6.89 6.77 6.88
N MET A 76 7.39 6.17 5.82
CA MET A 76 6.88 4.95 5.24
C MET A 76 7.97 3.89 5.32
N ASP A 77 7.68 2.79 5.96
CA ASP A 77 8.58 1.66 6.13
C ASP A 77 8.06 0.46 5.34
N LEU A 78 8.91 -0.04 4.44
CA LEU A 78 8.56 -1.08 3.50
C LEU A 78 9.16 -2.41 3.96
N SER A 79 8.31 -3.37 4.30
CA SER A 79 8.70 -4.74 4.63
C SER A 79 8.15 -5.70 3.58
N MET A 80 9.02 -6.32 2.78
CA MET A 80 8.64 -7.29 1.75
C MET A 80 9.42 -8.59 1.91
N VAL A 81 8.82 -9.69 1.44
CA VAL A 81 9.51 -10.97 1.31
C VAL A 81 10.50 -10.89 0.14
N GLU A 82 11.68 -11.45 0.31
CA GLU A 82 12.71 -11.46 -0.74
C GLU A 82 12.34 -12.39 -1.90
N ALA A 83 11.69 -13.49 -1.61
CA ALA A 83 11.29 -14.47 -2.61
C ALA A 83 10.04 -15.25 -2.18
N VAL A 84 9.27 -15.67 -3.15
CA VAL A 84 8.11 -16.56 -2.99
C VAL A 84 8.25 -17.76 -3.92
N THR A 85 7.57 -18.85 -3.59
CA THR A 85 7.54 -20.04 -4.44
C THR A 85 6.21 -20.13 -5.17
N ALA A 86 6.25 -20.37 -6.47
CA ALA A 86 5.04 -20.56 -7.26
C ALA A 86 4.27 -21.83 -6.85
N PRO A 87 2.93 -21.84 -6.97
CA PRO A 87 2.12 -20.78 -7.59
C PRO A 87 1.91 -19.57 -6.68
N VAL A 88 1.86 -18.38 -7.27
CA VAL A 88 1.50 -17.13 -6.60
C VAL A 88 0.14 -16.70 -7.13
N SER A 89 -0.81 -16.48 -6.24
CA SER A 89 -2.13 -15.99 -6.63
C SER A 89 -2.14 -14.47 -6.74
N LYS A 90 -2.86 -13.92 -7.70
CA LYS A 90 -3.13 -12.49 -7.74
C LYS A 90 -3.79 -12.06 -6.43
N GLY A 91 -3.31 -10.99 -5.82
CA GLY A 91 -3.77 -10.53 -4.50
C GLY A 91 -3.11 -11.24 -3.31
N GLN A 92 -2.20 -12.18 -3.53
CA GLN A 92 -1.43 -12.81 -2.44
C GLN A 92 -0.55 -11.77 -1.75
N ARG A 93 -0.55 -11.79 -0.41
CA ARG A 93 0.27 -10.87 0.39
C ARG A 93 1.75 -11.15 0.19
N LEU A 94 2.50 -10.13 -0.18
CA LEU A 94 3.94 -10.16 -0.40
C LEU A 94 4.71 -9.33 0.62
N GLY A 95 4.01 -8.48 1.37
CA GLY A 95 4.64 -7.60 2.34
C GLY A 95 3.65 -6.67 3.02
N THR A 96 4.20 -5.66 3.67
CA THR A 96 3.43 -4.62 4.36
C THR A 96 4.16 -3.28 4.21
N LEU A 97 3.40 -2.24 3.91
CA LEU A 97 3.82 -0.85 4.01
C LEU A 97 3.30 -0.29 5.33
N THR A 98 4.20 0.02 6.25
CA THR A 98 3.88 0.64 7.54
C THR A 98 4.03 2.15 7.41
N ILE A 99 2.96 2.88 7.71
CA ILE A 99 2.93 4.34 7.68
C ILE A 99 2.88 4.82 9.12
N GLN A 100 3.86 5.61 9.52
CA GLN A 100 3.99 6.08 10.88
C GLN A 100 4.28 7.59 10.92
N ALA A 101 3.84 8.24 12.00
CA ALA A 101 4.19 9.62 12.32
C ALA A 101 5.02 9.62 13.61
N GLY A 102 6.32 9.90 13.49
CA GLY A 102 7.26 9.74 14.59
C GLY A 102 7.32 8.27 15.07
N GLN A 103 6.85 8.01 16.29
CA GLN A 103 6.81 6.65 16.88
C GLN A 103 5.41 6.00 16.81
N GLN A 104 4.42 6.70 16.30
CA GLN A 104 3.04 6.20 16.22
C GLN A 104 2.77 5.59 14.84
N VAL A 105 2.40 4.31 14.81
CA VAL A 105 1.91 3.67 13.59
C VAL A 105 0.51 4.19 13.30
N LEU A 106 0.34 4.79 12.13
CA LEU A 106 -0.93 5.34 11.66
C LEU A 106 -1.74 4.28 10.91
N LYS A 107 -1.09 3.56 10.01
CA LYS A 107 -1.72 2.50 9.22
C LYS A 107 -0.70 1.50 8.69
N GLU A 108 -1.12 0.25 8.59
CA GLU A 108 -0.42 -0.80 7.86
C GLU A 108 -1.21 -1.16 6.61
N VAL A 109 -0.58 -1.08 5.45
CA VAL A 109 -1.19 -1.39 4.16
C VAL A 109 -0.55 -2.66 3.62
N PRO A 110 -1.34 -3.72 3.35
CA PRO A 110 -0.78 -4.94 2.79
C PRO A 110 -0.31 -4.70 1.35
N LEU A 111 0.84 -5.24 1.02
CA LEU A 111 1.35 -5.32 -0.34
C LEU A 111 0.97 -6.67 -0.92
N ILE A 112 0.34 -6.64 -2.09
CA ILE A 112 -0.21 -7.83 -2.73
C ILE A 112 0.37 -8.01 -4.13
N ALA A 113 0.38 -9.25 -4.61
CA ALA A 113 0.80 -9.58 -5.96
C ALA A 113 -0.13 -8.93 -7.00
N ALA A 114 0.44 -8.14 -7.92
CA ALA A 114 -0.30 -7.48 -9.00
C ALA A 114 -0.91 -8.48 -9.98
N GLU A 115 -0.25 -9.61 -10.14
CA GLU A 115 -0.63 -10.69 -11.06
C GLU A 115 -0.36 -12.05 -10.42
N GLY A 116 -0.99 -13.09 -10.99
CA GLY A 116 -0.72 -14.46 -10.62
C GLY A 116 0.48 -15.02 -11.39
N VAL A 117 1.26 -15.88 -10.73
CA VAL A 117 2.36 -16.60 -11.37
C VAL A 117 2.13 -18.10 -11.20
N GLU A 118 1.96 -18.79 -12.31
CA GLU A 118 1.78 -20.25 -12.30
C GLU A 118 3.10 -20.97 -12.06
N ARG A 119 2.99 -22.18 -11.54
CA ARG A 119 4.15 -23.04 -11.35
C ARG A 119 4.61 -23.61 -12.69
N LEU A 120 5.92 -23.60 -12.92
CA LEU A 120 6.51 -24.26 -14.07
C LEU A 120 6.12 -25.76 -14.13
N SER A 121 5.69 -26.22 -15.28
CA SER A 121 5.50 -27.65 -15.50
C SER A 121 6.86 -28.36 -15.58
N PHE A 122 6.86 -29.67 -15.40
CA PHE A 122 8.10 -30.45 -15.47
C PHE A 122 8.81 -30.33 -16.83
N GLY A 123 8.03 -30.20 -17.93
CA GLY A 123 8.55 -30.01 -19.27
C GLY A 123 9.24 -28.65 -19.47
N ASP A 124 8.66 -27.60 -18.88
CA ASP A 124 9.21 -26.23 -18.94
C ASP A 124 10.50 -26.10 -18.14
N LEU A 125 10.57 -26.79 -16.97
CA LEU A 125 11.76 -26.83 -16.15
C LEU A 125 12.93 -27.49 -16.88
N PHE A 126 12.66 -28.61 -17.54
CA PHE A 126 13.64 -29.33 -18.33
C PHE A 126 14.13 -28.52 -19.53
N GLY A 127 13.23 -27.80 -20.20
CA GLY A 127 13.56 -26.86 -21.27
C GLY A 127 14.45 -25.70 -20.83
N LYS A 128 14.16 -25.09 -19.65
CA LYS A 128 14.99 -24.01 -19.07
C LYS A 128 16.40 -24.51 -18.70
N VAL A 129 16.52 -25.72 -18.13
CA VAL A 129 17.80 -26.31 -17.76
C VAL A 129 18.64 -26.64 -19.01
N LEU A 130 18.03 -27.22 -20.05
CA LEU A 130 18.70 -27.48 -21.32
C LEU A 130 19.19 -26.20 -22.01
N LYS A 131 18.36 -25.14 -22.01
CA LYS A 131 18.72 -23.87 -22.60
C LYS A 131 19.89 -23.21 -21.85
N ARG A 132 19.91 -23.30 -20.54
CA ARG A 132 21.03 -22.79 -19.70
C ARG A 132 22.31 -23.59 -19.90
N ALA A 133 22.19 -24.92 -20.01
CA ALA A 133 23.34 -25.79 -20.29
C ALA A 133 23.92 -25.55 -21.70
N ALA A 134 23.06 -25.26 -22.69
CA ALA A 134 23.48 -24.95 -24.04
C ALA A 134 24.16 -23.56 -24.15
N MET A 135 23.75 -22.59 -23.35
CA MET A 135 24.36 -21.24 -23.30
C MET A 135 25.63 -21.17 -22.45
N ALA A 136 25.88 -22.14 -21.56
CA ALA A 136 27.10 -22.22 -20.76
C ALA A 136 28.32 -22.79 -21.52
N LYS A 137 28.17 -23.08 -22.80
CA LYS A 137 29.21 -23.68 -23.70
C LYS A 137 29.71 -22.71 -24.76
N VAL A 138 29.87 -21.42 -24.37
CA VAL A 138 30.65 -20.44 -25.18
C VAL A 138 31.64 -19.75 -24.26
#